data_86c96eac16b40948a8c434a2c50ee8fa
#
_entry.id   86c96eac16b40948a8c434a2c50ee8fa
#
_cell.length_a   1.000
_cell.length_b   1.000
_cell.length_c   1.000
_cell.angle_alpha   90.00
_cell.angle_beta   90.00
_cell.angle_gamma   90.00
#
_symmetry.space_group_name_H-M   'P 1'
#
loop_
_entity.id
_entity.type
_entity.pdbx_description
1 polymer ?
#
loop_
_entity_poly.entity_id
_entity_poly.type
_entity_poly.pdbx_seq_one_letter_code
_entity_poly.pdbx_strand_id
1 'polypeptide(L)'
;MIMNREKKPSIDIDGIVIAVLFIIILSLVTVGIFGCGCSQAYRQSIQISQQADNFETPRKLTIINTRTDQKILEFTGTFSVQRDGYDIDILCAIGDDRYEKHFFTLNDWTIYIIEDVSNQGVRLYERKIVYFNEDAS
;
A
#
# COMPACT_ATOMS: atom_id res chain seq x y z
N MET A 1 34.84 79.21 -0.46
CA MET A 1 34.90 78.03 -1.36
C MET A 1 34.97 76.80 -0.46
N ILE A 2 33.80 76.20 -0.22
CA ILE A 2 33.66 75.07 0.70
C ILE A 2 33.63 73.80 -0.16
N MET A 3 34.71 73.04 -0.07
CA MET A 3 34.80 71.71 -0.74
C MET A 3 33.96 70.72 0.02
N ASN A 4 32.87 70.31 -0.54
CA ASN A 4 32.01 69.25 -0.03
C ASN A 4 32.74 67.92 -0.31
N ARG A 5 33.21 67.26 0.75
CA ARG A 5 33.89 65.96 0.69
C ARG A 5 32.79 64.88 0.66
N GLU A 6 32.51 64.35 -0.54
CA GLU A 6 31.61 63.20 -0.66
C GLU A 6 32.12 62.03 0.17
N LYS A 7 31.32 61.60 1.12
CA LYS A 7 31.57 60.44 1.96
C LYS A 7 31.27 59.19 1.11
N LYS A 8 32.33 58.51 0.67
CA LYS A 8 32.28 57.25 -0.04
C LYS A 8 31.51 56.24 0.85
N PRO A 9 30.45 55.56 0.36
CA PRO A 9 29.75 54.56 1.15
C PRO A 9 30.70 53.39 1.46
N SER A 10 30.99 53.18 2.72
CA SER A 10 31.68 51.98 3.18
C SER A 10 30.67 50.83 3.03
N ILE A 11 30.97 49.93 2.15
CA ILE A 11 30.18 48.68 2.02
C ILE A 11 30.52 47.85 3.27
N ASP A 12 29.55 47.66 4.15
CA ASP A 12 29.69 46.79 5.32
C ASP A 12 29.74 45.32 4.85
N ILE A 13 30.99 44.84 4.64
CA ILE A 13 31.27 43.47 4.21
C ILE A 13 30.69 42.47 5.20
N ASP A 14 30.71 42.80 6.49
CA ASP A 14 30.15 41.95 7.57
C ASP A 14 28.62 41.79 7.43
N GLY A 15 27.90 42.86 7.08
CA GLY A 15 26.48 42.83 6.82
C GLY A 15 26.10 41.96 5.61
N ILE A 16 26.93 42.02 4.56
CA ILE A 16 26.73 41.22 3.33
C ILE A 16 26.97 39.73 3.63
N VAL A 17 28.02 39.42 4.38
CA VAL A 17 28.34 38.02 4.79
C VAL A 17 27.23 37.42 5.61
N ILE A 18 26.68 38.16 6.58
CA ILE A 18 25.56 37.71 7.40
C ILE A 18 24.31 37.47 6.55
N ALA A 19 23.99 38.37 5.62
CA ALA A 19 22.84 38.22 4.74
C ALA A 19 22.96 36.97 3.83
N VAL A 20 24.15 36.72 3.26
CA VAL A 20 24.42 35.54 2.42
C VAL A 20 24.27 34.24 3.25
N LEU A 21 24.83 34.22 4.46
CA LEU A 21 24.65 33.07 5.37
C LEU A 21 23.18 32.81 5.72
N PHE A 22 22.40 33.85 5.93
CA PHE A 22 20.97 33.72 6.20
C PHE A 22 20.21 33.13 5.00
N ILE A 23 20.54 33.55 3.78
CA ILE A 23 19.92 32.99 2.55
C ILE A 23 20.30 31.53 2.37
N ILE A 24 21.53 31.12 2.65
CA ILE A 24 22.00 29.74 2.55
C ILE A 24 21.27 28.86 3.57
N ILE A 25 21.14 29.31 4.82
CA ILE A 25 20.41 28.58 5.84
C ILE A 25 18.93 28.44 5.49
N LEU A 26 18.30 29.50 4.99
CA LEU A 26 16.91 29.48 4.57
C LEU A 26 16.68 28.53 3.38
N SER A 27 17.61 28.47 2.44
CA SER A 27 17.54 27.55 1.29
C SER A 27 17.70 26.08 1.73
N LEU A 28 18.56 25.78 2.69
CA LEU A 28 18.74 24.44 3.23
C LEU A 28 17.51 23.96 3.98
N VAL A 29 16.83 24.84 4.71
CA VAL A 29 15.56 24.52 5.42
C VAL A 29 14.44 24.22 4.43
N THR A 30 14.33 24.99 3.33
CA THR A 30 13.27 24.74 2.32
C THR A 30 13.49 23.42 1.59
N VAL A 31 14.72 23.05 1.23
CA VAL A 31 15.04 21.75 0.61
C VAL A 31 14.73 20.59 1.56
N GLY A 32 15.00 20.76 2.87
CA GLY A 32 14.68 19.74 3.87
C GLY A 32 13.17 19.47 4.05
N ILE A 33 12.32 20.49 3.87
CA ILE A 33 10.87 20.37 4.02
C ILE A 33 10.22 19.75 2.78
N PHE A 34 10.72 20.05 1.58
CA PHE A 34 10.18 19.51 0.32
C PHE A 34 10.78 18.16 -0.08
N GLY A 35 11.92 17.76 0.51
CA GLY A 35 12.61 16.50 0.22
C GLY A 35 12.08 15.26 0.95
N CYS A 36 11.09 15.40 1.83
CA CYS A 36 10.52 14.25 2.54
C CYS A 36 9.49 13.53 1.66
N GLY A 37 9.98 12.80 0.65
CA GLY A 37 9.22 11.86 -0.17
C GLY A 37 8.79 10.61 0.61
N CYS A 38 8.14 10.80 1.77
CA CYS A 38 7.67 9.71 2.63
C CYS A 38 6.43 8.98 2.14
N SER A 39 5.90 9.28 0.93
CA SER A 39 4.57 8.79 0.59
C SER A 39 4.52 7.33 0.14
N GLN A 40 5.56 6.80 -0.51
CA GLN A 40 5.53 5.43 -1.04
C GLN A 40 5.92 4.39 0.02
N ALA A 41 6.98 4.62 0.78
CA ALA A 41 7.41 3.72 1.84
C ALA A 41 6.35 3.61 2.97
N TYR A 42 5.69 4.72 3.31
CA TYR A 42 4.61 4.74 4.29
C TYR A 42 3.36 4.01 3.80
N ARG A 43 2.98 4.17 2.55
CA ARG A 43 1.86 3.41 1.95
C ARG A 43 2.16 1.92 1.87
N GLN A 44 3.38 1.53 1.51
CA GLN A 44 3.81 0.14 1.51
C GLN A 44 3.80 -0.46 2.93
N SER A 45 4.26 0.27 3.94
CA SER A 45 4.24 -0.22 5.32
C SER A 45 2.82 -0.36 5.87
N ILE A 46 1.89 0.54 5.53
CA ILE A 46 0.48 0.40 5.90
C ILE A 46 -0.15 -0.79 5.18
N GLN A 47 0.13 -1.01 3.89
CA GLN A 47 -0.38 -2.16 3.16
C GLN A 47 0.15 -3.48 3.72
N ILE A 48 1.42 -3.56 4.06
CA ILE A 48 2.02 -4.74 4.70
C ILE A 48 1.42 -4.96 6.09
N SER A 49 1.21 -3.90 6.87
CA SER A 49 0.60 -3.98 8.20
C SER A 49 -0.86 -4.45 8.13
N GLN A 50 -1.65 -3.90 7.22
CA GLN A 50 -3.03 -4.34 6.98
C GLN A 50 -3.11 -5.77 6.43
N GLN A 51 -2.12 -6.19 5.64
CA GLN A 51 -1.99 -7.56 5.19
C GLN A 51 -1.64 -8.51 6.35
N ALA A 52 -0.76 -8.10 7.25
CA ALA A 52 -0.39 -8.86 8.43
C ALA A 52 -1.60 -9.10 9.36
N ASP A 53 -2.40 -8.06 9.63
CA ASP A 53 -3.61 -8.16 10.45
C ASP A 53 -4.66 -9.12 9.86
N ASN A 54 -4.63 -9.33 8.54
CA ASN A 54 -5.54 -10.24 7.85
C ASN A 54 -5.08 -11.72 7.86
N PHE A 55 -3.84 -12.01 8.25
CA PHE A 55 -3.30 -13.38 8.27
C PHE A 55 -3.51 -14.13 9.58
N GLU A 56 -4.14 -13.52 10.58
CA GLU A 56 -4.40 -14.17 11.86
C GLU A 56 -5.65 -15.04 11.84
N THR A 57 -6.54 -14.84 10.88
CA THR A 57 -7.85 -15.46 10.85
C THR A 57 -8.04 -16.27 9.56
N PRO A 58 -8.35 -17.56 9.64
CA PRO A 58 -8.70 -18.35 8.47
C PRO A 58 -10.04 -17.89 7.89
N ARG A 59 -10.08 -17.75 6.59
CA ARG A 59 -11.22 -17.23 5.81
C ARG A 59 -11.55 -18.15 4.66
N LYS A 60 -12.78 -18.06 4.21
CA LYS A 60 -13.24 -18.72 3.00
C LYS A 60 -13.70 -17.68 1.99
N LEU A 61 -13.09 -17.69 0.80
CA LEU A 61 -13.53 -16.91 -0.34
C LEU A 61 -14.29 -17.82 -1.29
N THR A 62 -15.48 -17.42 -1.67
CA THR A 62 -16.32 -18.12 -2.65
C THR A 62 -16.58 -17.19 -3.82
N ILE A 63 -16.27 -17.64 -5.05
CA ILE A 63 -16.61 -16.93 -6.30
C ILE A 63 -17.83 -17.61 -6.92
N ILE A 64 -18.83 -16.82 -7.25
CA ILE A 64 -20.14 -17.27 -7.76
C ILE A 64 -20.41 -16.60 -9.09
N ASN A 65 -20.91 -17.37 -10.06
CA ASN A 65 -21.48 -16.86 -11.29
C ASN A 65 -22.95 -16.46 -11.05
N THR A 66 -23.26 -15.17 -11.14
CA THR A 66 -24.60 -14.64 -10.86
C THR A 66 -25.64 -14.95 -11.94
N ARG A 67 -25.20 -15.44 -13.13
CA ARG A 67 -26.13 -15.86 -14.20
C ARG A 67 -26.64 -17.28 -13.99
N THR A 68 -25.80 -18.15 -13.40
CA THR A 68 -26.09 -19.58 -13.25
C THR A 68 -26.30 -19.98 -11.79
N ASP A 69 -26.08 -19.04 -10.85
CA ASP A 69 -26.05 -19.27 -9.39
C ASP A 69 -25.06 -20.38 -8.97
N GLN A 70 -24.09 -20.68 -9.84
CA GLN A 70 -23.11 -21.72 -9.57
C GLN A 70 -21.84 -21.16 -8.93
N LYS A 71 -21.29 -21.93 -8.02
CA LYS A 71 -19.96 -21.66 -7.49
C LYS A 71 -18.92 -22.01 -8.55
N ILE A 72 -17.97 -21.11 -8.76
CA ILE A 72 -16.82 -21.33 -9.65
C ILE A 72 -15.63 -21.84 -8.86
N LEU A 73 -15.39 -21.22 -7.69
CA LEU A 73 -14.21 -21.46 -6.88
C LEU A 73 -14.54 -21.27 -5.39
N GLU A 74 -13.98 -22.14 -4.57
CA GLU A 74 -13.85 -21.91 -3.12
C GLU A 74 -12.38 -21.96 -2.73
N PHE A 75 -11.91 -20.91 -2.06
CA PHE A 75 -10.57 -20.81 -1.51
C PHE A 75 -10.69 -20.67 0.01
N THR A 76 -10.13 -21.62 0.74
CA THR A 76 -10.11 -21.59 2.21
C THR A 76 -8.66 -21.51 2.67
N GLY A 77 -8.38 -20.62 3.61
CA GLY A 77 -7.03 -20.45 4.15
C GLY A 77 -6.90 -19.13 4.91
N THR A 78 -5.68 -18.85 5.34
CA THR A 78 -5.31 -17.57 5.95
C THR A 78 -4.77 -16.67 4.85
N PHE A 79 -5.56 -15.71 4.42
CA PHE A 79 -5.22 -14.88 3.26
C PHE A 79 -5.72 -13.45 3.39
N SER A 80 -5.07 -12.56 2.63
CA SER A 80 -5.57 -11.22 2.33
C SER A 80 -6.01 -11.11 0.88
N VAL A 81 -6.94 -10.22 0.60
CA VAL A 81 -7.46 -9.96 -0.74
C VAL A 81 -7.25 -8.50 -1.09
N GLN A 82 -6.66 -8.28 -2.26
CA GLN A 82 -6.58 -6.96 -2.87
C GLN A 82 -7.33 -6.99 -4.20
N ARG A 83 -8.14 -5.97 -4.44
CA ARG A 83 -8.91 -5.82 -5.67
C ARG A 83 -8.45 -4.60 -6.45
N ASP A 84 -8.27 -4.79 -7.76
CA ASP A 84 -8.04 -3.72 -8.73
C ASP A 84 -8.96 -3.93 -9.94
N GLY A 85 -10.06 -3.20 -10.00
CA GLY A 85 -11.08 -3.39 -11.01
C GLY A 85 -11.72 -4.78 -10.96
N TYR A 86 -11.49 -5.58 -12.00
CA TYR A 86 -11.93 -6.98 -12.10
C TYR A 86 -10.89 -7.98 -11.56
N ASP A 87 -9.67 -7.54 -11.35
CA ASP A 87 -8.62 -8.42 -10.87
C ASP A 87 -8.64 -8.53 -9.34
N ILE A 88 -8.49 -9.75 -8.85
CA ILE A 88 -8.36 -10.08 -7.45
C ILE A 88 -7.03 -10.78 -7.23
N ASP A 89 -6.25 -10.20 -6.35
CA ASP A 89 -5.01 -10.76 -5.84
C ASP A 89 -5.26 -11.36 -4.46
N ILE A 90 -5.00 -12.65 -4.31
CA ILE A 90 -5.04 -13.34 -3.03
C ILE A 90 -3.63 -13.63 -2.58
N LEU A 91 -3.22 -13.08 -1.47
CA LEU A 91 -1.97 -13.40 -0.81
C LEU A 91 -2.26 -14.34 0.36
N CYS A 92 -1.84 -15.60 0.24
CA CYS A 92 -2.08 -16.65 1.22
C CYS A 92 -0.82 -16.91 2.05
N ALA A 93 -0.96 -16.94 3.37
CA ALA A 93 0.10 -17.39 4.26
C ALA A 93 0.11 -18.92 4.30
N ILE A 94 1.28 -19.52 3.99
CA ILE A 94 1.48 -20.96 3.96
C ILE A 94 2.50 -21.43 5.01
N GLY A 95 2.91 -20.57 5.89
CA GLY A 95 3.86 -20.80 6.98
C GLY A 95 4.42 -19.49 7.50
N ASP A 96 5.26 -19.56 8.51
CA ASP A 96 5.96 -18.40 9.04
C ASP A 96 6.81 -17.78 7.92
N ASP A 97 6.58 -16.50 7.62
CA ASP A 97 7.25 -15.70 6.57
C ASP A 97 7.20 -16.31 5.15
N ARG A 98 6.27 -17.23 4.89
CA ARG A 98 6.08 -17.82 3.55
C ARG A 98 4.68 -17.52 3.03
N TYR A 99 4.65 -16.96 1.83
CA TYR A 99 3.42 -16.53 1.18
C TYR A 99 3.33 -17.09 -0.24
N GLU A 100 2.10 -17.32 -0.68
CA GLU A 100 1.77 -17.70 -2.04
C GLU A 100 0.74 -16.72 -2.59
N LYS A 101 0.93 -16.30 -3.83
CA LYS A 101 0.05 -15.32 -4.46
C LYS A 101 -0.75 -15.98 -5.58
N HIS A 102 -2.07 -15.79 -5.56
CA HIS A 102 -3.01 -16.23 -6.57
C HIS A 102 -3.66 -15.03 -7.21
N PHE A 103 -3.89 -15.12 -8.51
CA PHE A 103 -4.51 -14.06 -9.31
C PHE A 103 -5.78 -14.62 -9.94
N PHE A 104 -6.87 -13.87 -9.83
CA PHE A 104 -8.14 -14.20 -10.47
C PHE A 104 -8.68 -12.95 -11.15
N THR A 105 -9.18 -13.09 -12.36
CA THR A 105 -9.90 -12.03 -13.05
C THR A 105 -11.39 -12.35 -13.02
N LEU A 106 -12.18 -11.46 -12.47
CA LEU A 106 -13.64 -11.51 -12.47
C LEU A 106 -14.20 -10.97 -13.80
N ASN A 107 -15.50 -11.12 -13.97
CA ASN A 107 -16.26 -10.48 -15.05
C ASN A 107 -17.54 -9.85 -14.48
N ASP A 108 -18.37 -9.23 -15.34
CA ASP A 108 -19.60 -8.55 -14.93
C ASP A 108 -20.64 -9.49 -14.26
N TRP A 109 -20.47 -10.79 -14.40
CA TRP A 109 -21.39 -11.81 -13.91
C TRP A 109 -20.84 -12.60 -12.74
N THR A 110 -19.72 -12.18 -12.20
CA THR A 110 -19.09 -12.83 -11.04
C THR A 110 -19.08 -11.93 -9.83
N ILE A 111 -19.44 -12.50 -8.68
CA ILE A 111 -19.28 -11.89 -7.36
C ILE A 111 -18.40 -12.79 -6.50
N TYR A 112 -17.78 -12.21 -5.49
CA TYR A 112 -17.10 -12.98 -4.48
C TYR A 112 -17.62 -12.64 -3.09
N ILE A 113 -17.60 -13.64 -2.21
CA ILE A 113 -18.00 -13.53 -0.80
C ILE A 113 -16.82 -14.00 0.03
N ILE A 114 -16.50 -13.28 1.09
CA ILE A 114 -15.48 -13.67 2.06
C ILE A 114 -16.17 -13.91 3.41
N GLU A 115 -15.97 -15.10 3.95
CA GLU A 115 -16.51 -15.50 5.24
C GLU A 115 -15.37 -15.81 6.23
N ASP A 116 -15.50 -15.42 7.48
CA ASP A 116 -14.63 -15.87 8.56
C ASP A 116 -15.01 -17.31 8.93
N VAL A 117 -14.03 -18.20 8.93
CA VAL A 117 -14.21 -19.62 9.24
C VAL A 117 -13.34 -20.08 10.42
N SER A 118 -12.87 -19.15 11.25
CA SER A 118 -12.06 -19.42 12.44
C SER A 118 -12.72 -20.43 13.39
N ASN A 119 -14.05 -20.41 13.48
CA ASN A 119 -14.83 -21.33 14.32
C ASN A 119 -15.07 -22.72 13.70
N GLN A 120 -14.61 -22.97 12.46
CA GLN A 120 -14.85 -24.21 11.72
C GLN A 120 -13.70 -25.22 11.80
N GLY A 121 -12.70 -24.97 12.68
CA GLY A 121 -11.57 -25.87 12.88
C GLY A 121 -10.53 -25.86 11.76
N VAL A 122 -10.55 -24.83 10.90
CA VAL A 122 -9.52 -24.59 9.88
C VAL A 122 -8.23 -24.19 10.59
N ARG A 123 -7.13 -24.88 10.28
CA ARG A 123 -5.82 -24.59 10.87
C ARG A 123 -5.18 -23.37 10.22
N LEU A 124 -4.43 -22.64 11.01
CA LEU A 124 -3.53 -21.61 10.49
C LEU A 124 -2.58 -22.25 9.45
N TYR A 125 -2.36 -21.60 8.32
CA TYR A 125 -1.53 -22.09 7.20
C TYR A 125 -2.07 -23.31 6.42
N GLU A 126 -3.26 -23.83 6.79
CA GLU A 126 -3.95 -24.80 5.94
C GLU A 126 -4.65 -24.07 4.79
N ARG A 127 -4.48 -24.59 3.57
CA ARG A 127 -5.19 -24.06 2.42
C ARG A 127 -5.93 -25.16 1.69
N LYS A 128 -7.10 -24.82 1.20
CA LYS A 128 -7.90 -25.69 0.33
C LYS A 128 -8.47 -24.87 -0.81
N ILE A 129 -8.26 -25.34 -2.05
CA ILE A 129 -8.82 -24.75 -3.26
C ILE A 129 -9.72 -25.79 -3.91
N VAL A 130 -10.96 -25.43 -4.17
CA VAL A 130 -11.94 -26.28 -4.84
C VAL A 130 -12.42 -25.54 -6.09
N TYR A 131 -12.23 -26.14 -7.26
CA TYR A 131 -12.79 -25.67 -8.51
C TYR A 131 -14.07 -26.46 -8.81
N PHE A 132 -15.13 -25.76 -9.17
CA PHE A 132 -16.39 -26.35 -9.57
C PHE A 132 -16.49 -26.29 -11.10
N ASN A 133 -16.65 -27.45 -11.74
CA ASN A 133 -16.85 -27.52 -13.19
C ASN A 133 -18.35 -27.36 -13.50
N GLU A 134 -18.68 -26.62 -14.56
CA GLU A 134 -20.05 -26.43 -15.03
C GLU A 134 -20.69 -27.71 -15.61
N ASP A 135 -19.91 -28.76 -15.89
CA ASP A 135 -20.34 -29.96 -16.64
C ASP A 135 -20.94 -31.07 -15.75
N ALA A 136 -21.28 -30.79 -14.50
CA ALA A 136 -21.90 -31.76 -13.60
C ALA A 136 -23.42 -31.56 -13.48
N SER A 137 -24.11 -31.59 -14.65
CA SER A 137 -25.61 -31.63 -14.74
C SER A 137 -26.07 -32.81 -15.54
#